data_0c7086d035004d161eafff43bb97057d
#
_entry.id   0c7086d035004d161eafff43bb97057d
#
_cell.length_a   1.000
_cell.length_b   1.000
_cell.length_c   1.000
_cell.angle_alpha   90.00
_cell.angle_beta   90.00
_cell.angle_gamma   90.00
#
_symmetry.space_group_name_H-M   'P 1'
#
loop_
_entity.id
_entity.type
_entity.pdbx_description
1 polymer ?
#
loop_
_entity_poly.entity_id
_entity_poly.type
_entity_poly.pdbx_seq_one_letter_code
_entity_poly.pdbx_strand_id
1 'polypeptide(L)'
;MKDPRWITTEALQLMHVRQLELFGGRHGILDQNAMESALHKARNLNAYEPDSDIAALASAYLVGFAQKQVFADGNKRAALAAMLVFLRLNGHELNVSKDELLAFVLGVARNELDQSAAAKWLRLRITPLRKA
;
A
#
# COMPACT_ATOMS: atom_id res chain seq x y z
N MET A 1 14.72 12.42 -5.44
CA MET A 1 14.71 11.13 -4.71
C MET A 1 15.44 10.10 -5.56
N LYS A 2 16.33 9.35 -4.96
CA LYS A 2 16.95 8.21 -5.63
C LYS A 2 15.85 7.22 -6.00
N ASP A 3 16.17 6.29 -6.90
CA ASP A 3 15.21 5.28 -7.32
C ASP A 3 14.59 4.60 -6.11
N PRO A 4 13.25 4.61 -6.00
CA PRO A 4 12.59 3.94 -4.89
C PRO A 4 12.81 2.44 -4.91
N ARG A 5 12.77 1.82 -3.73
CA ARG A 5 12.73 0.37 -3.62
C ARG A 5 11.29 -0.08 -3.72
N TRP A 6 11.03 -0.97 -4.67
CA TRP A 6 9.68 -1.46 -4.97
C TRP A 6 9.40 -2.78 -4.27
N ILE A 7 8.13 -3.05 -4.00
CA ILE A 7 7.70 -4.34 -3.45
C ILE A 7 7.71 -5.37 -4.58
N THR A 8 8.33 -6.53 -4.33
CA THR A 8 8.33 -7.63 -5.29
C THR A 8 7.06 -8.46 -5.17
N THR A 9 6.75 -9.22 -6.23
CA THR A 9 5.61 -10.15 -6.23
C THR A 9 5.75 -11.17 -5.08
N GLU A 10 6.95 -11.71 -4.90
CA GLU A 10 7.24 -12.70 -3.85
C GLU A 10 7.01 -12.11 -2.46
N ALA A 11 7.48 -10.88 -2.23
CA ALA A 11 7.27 -10.20 -0.94
C ALA A 11 5.79 -9.95 -0.67
N LEU A 12 5.05 -9.52 -1.69
CA LEU A 12 3.60 -9.29 -1.56
C LEU A 12 2.86 -10.56 -1.20
N GLN A 13 3.15 -11.65 -1.91
CA GLN A 13 2.50 -12.94 -1.65
C GLN A 13 2.82 -13.45 -0.24
N LEU A 14 4.06 -13.30 0.19
CA LEU A 14 4.46 -13.70 1.54
C LEU A 14 3.73 -12.88 2.61
N MET A 15 3.62 -11.56 2.40
CA MET A 15 2.89 -10.69 3.32
C MET A 15 1.41 -11.10 3.43
N HIS A 16 0.80 -11.41 2.30
CA HIS A 16 -0.61 -11.82 2.27
C HIS A 16 -0.83 -13.15 3.01
N VAL A 17 0.00 -14.15 2.71
CA VAL A 17 -0.06 -15.45 3.40
C VAL A 17 0.13 -15.28 4.91
N ARG A 18 1.11 -14.46 5.31
CA ARG A 18 1.38 -14.20 6.72
C ARG A 18 0.17 -13.59 7.43
N GLN A 19 -0.51 -12.67 6.77
CA GLN A 19 -1.69 -12.03 7.35
C GLN A 19 -2.85 -13.03 7.50
N LEU A 20 -3.03 -13.93 6.53
CA LEU A 20 -4.04 -14.98 6.63
C LEU A 20 -3.74 -15.93 7.80
N GLU A 21 -2.47 -16.26 8.02
CA GLU A 21 -2.07 -17.10 9.16
C GLU A 21 -2.38 -16.41 10.50
N LEU A 22 -2.17 -15.08 10.58
CA LEU A 22 -2.37 -14.33 11.81
C LEU A 22 -3.85 -14.00 12.10
N PHE A 23 -4.62 -13.71 11.06
CA PHE A 23 -5.98 -13.17 11.19
C PHE A 23 -7.06 -14.05 10.60
N GLY A 24 -6.69 -15.13 9.92
CA GLY A 24 -7.65 -16.00 9.23
C GLY A 24 -8.06 -15.43 7.88
N GLY A 25 -8.83 -16.21 7.15
CA GLY A 25 -9.34 -15.83 5.84
C GLY A 25 -9.04 -16.90 4.81
N ARG A 26 -9.62 -16.73 3.62
CA ARG A 26 -9.45 -17.69 2.52
C ARG A 26 -8.18 -17.38 1.75
N HIS A 27 -7.42 -18.42 1.43
CA HIS A 27 -6.24 -18.31 0.58
C HIS A 27 -6.64 -18.21 -0.89
N GLY A 28 -5.77 -17.62 -1.68
CA GLY A 28 -5.84 -17.63 -3.13
C GLY A 28 -5.85 -16.24 -3.74
N ILE A 29 -5.38 -16.20 -4.98
CA ILE A 29 -5.39 -15.02 -5.82
C ILE A 29 -6.57 -15.17 -6.76
N LEU A 30 -7.54 -14.24 -6.71
CA LEU A 30 -8.71 -14.28 -7.58
C LEU A 30 -8.38 -13.78 -8.98
N ASP A 31 -7.48 -12.80 -9.08
CA ASP A 31 -7.16 -12.17 -10.34
C ASP A 31 -5.67 -11.83 -10.37
N GLN A 32 -4.92 -12.65 -11.08
CA GLN A 32 -3.47 -12.50 -11.22
C GLN A 32 -3.11 -11.19 -11.91
N ASN A 33 -3.87 -10.81 -12.94
CA ASN A 33 -3.62 -9.57 -13.68
C ASN A 33 -3.89 -8.35 -12.79
N ALA A 34 -4.94 -8.38 -11.98
CA ALA A 34 -5.24 -7.31 -11.03
C ALA A 34 -4.13 -7.17 -9.99
N MET A 35 -3.59 -8.29 -9.51
CA MET A 35 -2.48 -8.28 -8.57
C MET A 35 -1.25 -7.61 -9.17
N GLU A 36 -0.87 -8.01 -10.37
CA GLU A 36 0.30 -7.44 -11.05
C GLU A 36 0.09 -5.96 -11.38
N SER A 37 -1.10 -5.60 -11.83
CA SER A 37 -1.45 -4.21 -12.10
C SER A 37 -1.34 -3.34 -10.84
N ALA A 38 -1.88 -3.82 -9.72
CA ALA A 38 -1.81 -3.11 -8.45
C ALA A 38 -0.36 -2.98 -7.97
N LEU A 39 0.42 -4.05 -8.13
CA LEU A 39 1.82 -4.07 -7.72
C LEU A 39 2.68 -3.08 -8.53
N HIS A 40 2.40 -2.91 -9.82
CA HIS A 40 3.17 -2.03 -10.68
C HIS A 40 2.63 -0.59 -10.74
N LYS A 41 1.50 -0.31 -10.11
CA LYS A 41 0.85 1.00 -10.18
C LYS A 41 1.76 2.13 -9.71
N ALA A 42 2.46 1.96 -8.60
CA ALA A 42 3.38 2.97 -8.07
C ALA A 42 4.58 3.17 -8.99
N ARG A 43 5.14 2.08 -9.49
CA ARG A 43 6.27 2.15 -10.43
C ARG A 43 5.88 2.87 -11.72
N ASN A 44 4.69 2.58 -12.23
CA ASN A 44 4.18 3.24 -13.43
C ASN A 44 3.94 4.73 -13.19
N LEU A 45 3.42 5.08 -12.01
CA LEU A 45 3.25 6.49 -11.63
C LEU A 45 4.59 7.21 -11.62
N ASN A 46 5.61 6.59 -11.03
CA ASN A 46 6.94 7.19 -10.94
C ASN A 46 7.57 7.36 -12.33
N ALA A 47 7.34 6.42 -13.24
CA ALA A 47 7.83 6.52 -14.61
C ALA A 47 7.14 7.65 -15.38
N TYR A 48 5.83 7.81 -15.17
CA TYR A 48 5.02 8.83 -15.83
C TYR A 48 5.25 10.21 -15.20
N GLU A 49 5.37 10.29 -13.88
CA GLU A 49 5.62 11.50 -13.12
C GLU A 49 6.85 11.32 -12.24
N PRO A 50 8.07 11.56 -12.76
CA PRO A 50 9.32 11.30 -12.01
C PRO A 50 9.46 12.12 -10.72
N ASP A 51 8.73 13.23 -10.59
CA ASP A 51 8.77 14.07 -9.41
C ASP A 51 7.82 13.62 -8.30
N SER A 52 7.16 12.48 -8.47
CA SER A 52 6.26 11.92 -7.45
C SER A 52 7.01 11.70 -6.14
N ASP A 53 6.46 12.21 -5.04
CA ASP A 53 7.05 12.01 -3.72
C ASP A 53 6.65 10.64 -3.14
N ILE A 54 7.23 10.30 -2.00
CA ILE A 54 7.00 9.00 -1.37
C ILE A 54 5.52 8.83 -0.98
N ALA A 55 4.83 9.91 -0.62
CA ALA A 55 3.42 9.86 -0.28
C ALA A 55 2.56 9.47 -1.49
N ALA A 56 2.85 10.04 -2.65
CA ALA A 56 2.14 9.71 -3.88
C ALA A 56 2.33 8.24 -4.26
N LEU A 57 3.57 7.75 -4.16
CA LEU A 57 3.89 6.36 -4.50
C LEU A 57 3.26 5.38 -3.50
N ALA A 58 3.32 5.69 -2.20
CA ALA A 58 2.69 4.86 -1.18
C ALA A 58 1.17 4.79 -1.36
N SER A 59 0.54 5.91 -1.72
CA SER A 59 -0.90 5.96 -1.97
C SER A 59 -1.30 5.08 -3.16
N ALA A 60 -0.42 4.96 -4.16
CA ALA A 60 -0.68 4.10 -5.31
C ALA A 60 -0.78 2.63 -4.90
N TYR A 61 0.08 2.17 -3.99
CA TYR A 61 -0.04 0.81 -3.44
C TYR A 61 -1.34 0.62 -2.68
N LEU A 62 -1.67 1.57 -1.80
CA LEU A 62 -2.88 1.48 -0.99
C LEU A 62 -4.14 1.42 -1.86
N VAL A 63 -4.28 2.37 -2.77
CA VAL A 63 -5.44 2.44 -3.67
C VAL A 63 -5.52 1.21 -4.57
N GLY A 64 -4.37 0.79 -5.11
CA GLY A 64 -4.30 -0.35 -6.02
C GLY A 64 -4.82 -1.64 -5.42
N PHE A 65 -4.52 -1.90 -4.16
CA PHE A 65 -4.97 -3.13 -3.49
C PHE A 65 -6.29 -2.97 -2.74
N ALA A 66 -6.57 -1.79 -2.19
CA ALA A 66 -7.79 -1.58 -1.38
C ALA A 66 -9.05 -1.52 -2.23
N GLN A 67 -8.96 -1.02 -3.46
CA GLN A 67 -10.13 -0.79 -4.32
C GLN A 67 -10.39 -1.93 -5.30
N LYS A 68 -9.60 -2.99 -5.26
CA LYS A 68 -9.76 -4.14 -6.17
C LYS A 68 -9.81 -5.45 -5.41
N GLN A 69 -10.50 -6.40 -5.99
CA GLN A 69 -10.60 -7.76 -5.44
C GLN A 69 -9.47 -8.60 -6.02
N VAL A 70 -8.27 -8.42 -5.50
CA VAL A 70 -7.07 -9.15 -5.95
C VAL A 70 -7.02 -10.56 -5.35
N PHE A 71 -7.26 -10.64 -4.05
CA PHE A 71 -7.21 -11.89 -3.28
C PHE A 71 -8.62 -12.35 -2.92
N ALA A 72 -8.75 -13.64 -2.63
CA ALA A 72 -10.01 -14.20 -2.15
C ALA A 72 -10.47 -13.51 -0.85
N ASP A 73 -9.51 -13.11 -0.03
CA ASP A 73 -9.77 -12.47 1.25
C ASP A 73 -8.58 -11.60 1.63
N GLY A 74 -8.78 -10.65 2.55
CA GLY A 74 -7.70 -9.84 3.10
C GLY A 74 -7.18 -8.72 2.22
N ASN A 75 -7.96 -8.21 1.28
CA ASN A 75 -7.52 -7.16 0.37
C ASN A 75 -7.16 -5.86 1.08
N LYS A 76 -7.96 -5.43 2.07
CA LYS A 76 -7.67 -4.21 2.82
C LYS A 76 -6.41 -4.35 3.66
N ARG A 77 -6.20 -5.53 4.27
CA ARG A 77 -4.98 -5.81 5.03
C ARG A 77 -3.75 -5.85 4.13
N ALA A 78 -3.88 -6.44 2.95
CA ALA A 78 -2.79 -6.47 1.97
C ALA A 78 -2.45 -5.06 1.50
N ALA A 79 -3.45 -4.22 1.26
CA ALA A 79 -3.25 -2.82 0.86
C ALA A 79 -2.49 -2.04 1.94
N LEU A 80 -2.91 -2.18 3.19
CA LEU A 80 -2.25 -1.52 4.32
C LEU A 80 -0.81 -2.01 4.47
N ALA A 81 -0.59 -3.32 4.43
CA ALA A 81 0.74 -3.89 4.56
C ALA A 81 1.67 -3.42 3.43
N ALA A 82 1.19 -3.43 2.19
CA ALA A 82 1.98 -2.98 1.04
C ALA A 82 2.42 -1.53 1.21
N MET A 83 1.49 -0.67 1.60
CA MET A 83 1.78 0.75 1.83
C MET A 83 2.83 0.93 2.94
N LEU A 84 2.65 0.28 4.08
CA LEU A 84 3.56 0.42 5.22
C LEU A 84 4.94 -0.15 4.91
N VAL A 85 5.01 -1.31 4.25
CA VAL A 85 6.27 -1.92 3.88
C VAL A 85 7.00 -1.05 2.86
N PHE A 86 6.29 -0.51 1.87
CA PHE A 86 6.90 0.39 0.89
C PHE A 86 7.51 1.61 1.56
N LEU A 87 6.79 2.24 2.49
CA LEU A 87 7.31 3.38 3.23
C LEU A 87 8.58 3.00 3.99
N ARG A 88 8.55 1.86 4.69
CA ARG A 88 9.69 1.41 5.49
C ARG A 88 10.90 1.06 4.64
N LEU A 89 10.70 0.41 3.50
CA LEU A 89 11.78 0.11 2.55
C LEU A 89 12.49 1.37 2.07
N ASN A 90 11.79 2.49 2.07
CA ASN A 90 12.30 3.76 1.58
C ASN A 90 12.61 4.76 2.71
N GLY A 91 12.76 4.24 3.93
CA GLY A 91 13.24 5.03 5.06
C GLY A 91 12.20 5.90 5.75
N HIS A 92 10.94 5.52 5.67
CA HIS A 92 9.82 6.29 6.24
C HIS A 92 8.89 5.44 7.08
N GLU A 93 8.13 6.09 7.95
CA GLU A 93 7.07 5.46 8.73
C GLU A 93 5.91 6.44 8.89
N LEU A 94 4.76 5.96 9.37
CA LEU A 94 3.61 6.81 9.65
C LEU A 94 3.53 7.12 11.13
N ASN A 95 3.32 8.40 11.43
CA ASN A 95 3.07 8.85 12.80
C ASN A 95 1.56 9.11 12.94
N VAL A 96 0.82 8.08 13.28
CA VAL A 96 -0.64 8.11 13.31
C VAL A 96 -1.15 7.05 14.28
N SER A 97 -2.29 7.28 14.90
CA SER A 97 -2.92 6.29 15.77
C SER A 97 -3.49 5.14 14.94
N LYS A 98 -3.65 3.99 15.57
CA LYS A 98 -4.25 2.81 14.94
C LYS A 98 -5.66 3.12 14.41
N ASP A 99 -6.46 3.84 15.20
CA ASP A 99 -7.84 4.16 14.81
C ASP A 99 -7.89 5.10 13.61
N GLU A 100 -7.02 6.09 13.57
CA GLU A 100 -6.93 6.99 12.41
C GLU A 100 -6.50 6.24 11.15
N LEU A 101 -5.52 5.35 11.30
CA LEU A 101 -5.02 4.56 10.17
C LEU A 101 -6.11 3.66 9.61
N LEU A 102 -6.85 3.00 10.50
CA LEU A 102 -7.94 2.11 10.08
C LEU A 102 -9.05 2.88 9.37
N ALA A 103 -9.44 4.04 9.90
CA ALA A 103 -10.45 4.89 9.27
C ALA A 103 -10.01 5.34 7.88
N PHE A 104 -8.72 5.69 7.73
CA PHE A 104 -8.14 6.10 6.46
C PHE A 104 -8.22 4.96 5.42
N VAL A 105 -7.78 3.76 5.80
CA VAL A 105 -7.81 2.60 4.89
C VAL A 105 -9.24 2.28 4.46
N LEU A 106 -10.19 2.33 5.39
CA LEU A 106 -11.61 2.09 5.06
C LEU A 106 -12.15 3.16 4.12
N GLY A 107 -11.78 4.42 4.31
CA GLY A 107 -12.19 5.51 3.42
C GLY A 107 -11.69 5.30 1.99
N VAL A 108 -10.45 4.86 1.85
CA VAL A 108 -9.88 4.53 0.53
C VAL A 108 -10.62 3.33 -0.09
N ALA A 109 -10.83 2.27 0.69
CA ALA A 109 -11.48 1.05 0.21
C ALA A 109 -12.92 1.31 -0.27
N ARG A 110 -13.60 2.27 0.34
CA ARG A 110 -14.98 2.65 -0.01
C ARG A 110 -15.07 3.69 -1.12
N ASN A 111 -13.96 4.07 -1.73
CA ASN A 111 -13.88 5.13 -2.73
C ASN A 111 -14.30 6.52 -2.21
N GLU A 112 -14.25 6.73 -0.91
CA GLU A 112 -14.49 8.04 -0.30
C GLU A 112 -13.28 8.96 -0.45
N LEU A 113 -12.09 8.37 -0.60
CA LEU A 113 -10.85 9.08 -0.82
C LEU A 113 -10.20 8.55 -2.11
N ASP A 114 -9.92 9.43 -3.05
CA ASP A 114 -9.18 9.07 -4.25
C ASP A 114 -7.67 9.05 -3.97
N GLN A 115 -6.87 8.71 -4.98
CA GLN A 115 -5.42 8.61 -4.83
C GLN A 115 -4.79 9.95 -4.43
N SER A 116 -5.27 11.06 -4.98
CA SER A 116 -4.77 12.39 -4.65
C SER A 116 -5.03 12.73 -3.18
N ALA A 117 -6.26 12.47 -2.71
CA ALA A 117 -6.63 12.70 -1.31
C ALA A 117 -5.83 11.79 -0.37
N ALA A 118 -5.64 10.53 -0.76
CA ALA A 118 -4.84 9.59 0.03
C ALA A 118 -3.39 10.04 0.14
N ALA A 119 -2.79 10.50 -0.95
CA ALA A 119 -1.42 11.01 -0.95
C ALA A 119 -1.28 12.23 -0.04
N LYS A 120 -2.25 13.13 -0.09
CA LYS A 120 -2.26 14.32 0.75
C LYS A 120 -2.33 13.96 2.25
N TRP A 121 -3.19 13.01 2.59
CA TRP A 121 -3.32 12.52 3.96
C TRP A 121 -2.00 11.92 4.46
N LEU A 122 -1.38 11.08 3.64
CA LEU A 122 -0.10 10.44 3.97
C LEU A 122 1.02 11.47 4.13
N ARG A 123 1.08 12.45 3.23
CA ARG A 123 2.14 13.46 3.21
C ARG A 123 2.23 14.22 4.52
N LEU A 124 1.11 14.47 5.17
CA LEU A 124 1.06 15.16 6.45
C LEU A 124 1.49 14.28 7.64
N ARG A 125 1.59 12.97 7.45
CA ARG A 125 1.81 12.01 8.55
C ARG A 125 3.04 11.14 8.39
N ILE A 126 3.70 11.22 7.25
CA ILE A 126 4.95 10.47 6.99
C ILE A 126 6.10 11.17 7.70
N THR A 127 6.90 10.39 8.41
CA THR A 127 8.11 10.87 9.07
C THR A 127 9.28 9.98 8.73
N PRO A 128 10.52 10.47 8.84
CA PRO A 128 11.69 9.61 8.65
C PRO A 128 11.69 8.46 9.65
N LEU A 129 12.17 7.30 9.20
CA LEU A 129 12.27 6.13 10.05
C LEU A 129 13.28 6.41 11.16
N ARG A 130 12.90 6.08 12.41
CA ARG A 130 13.80 6.24 13.55
C ARG A 130 14.95 5.25 13.45
N LYS A 131 16.15 5.75 13.70
CA LYS A 131 17.29 4.86 13.88
C LYS A 131 17.19 4.19 15.24
N ALA A 132 17.34 2.89 15.25
CA ALA A 132 17.36 2.12 16.48
C ALA A 132 18.65 2.41 17.27
#